data_9678e03081d98c46bfba03cff46f8f36
#
_entry.id   9678e03081d98c46bfba03cff46f8f36
#
_cell.length_a   1.000
_cell.length_b   1.000
_cell.length_c   1.000
_cell.angle_alpha   90.00
_cell.angle_beta   90.00
_cell.angle_gamma   90.00
#
_symmetry.space_group_name_H-M   'P 1'
#
loop_
_entity.id
_entity.type
_entity.pdbx_description
1 polymer ?
#
loop_
_entity_poly.entity_id
_entity_poly.type
_entity_poly.pdbx_seq_one_letter_code
_entity_poly.pdbx_strand_id
1 'polypeptide(L)'
;MKKIFQIYLADLKRISTNVVAIVIIMGLGIIPALYAWFNIMSNWDPYGEEATSQMHIAVYSEDEGMSVGDLKLCMGDSVIKGLKENDAIGWIFTDSSKEALEYVYSGKCYAAFIVPKDFSADMLSFLSGEPVNPQIEYYENSKKNAIATKITSKVKTTVQQSVNSSMVSTITEIASKSGELIVGDGKSGDNLSLIHISEPTRLRCI
;
A
#
# COMPACT_ATOMS: atom_id res chain seq x y z
N MET A 1 -38.83 33.49 40.74
CA MET A 1 -37.98 33.38 39.53
C MET A 1 -36.97 34.53 39.37
N LYS A 2 -37.36 35.80 39.59
CA LYS A 2 -36.44 36.96 39.46
C LYS A 2 -35.21 36.90 40.39
N LYS A 3 -35.35 36.43 41.62
CA LYS A 3 -34.22 36.31 42.57
C LYS A 3 -33.20 35.25 42.18
N ILE A 4 -33.62 34.11 41.61
CA ILE A 4 -32.74 33.04 41.15
C ILE A 4 -31.89 33.52 39.98
N PHE A 5 -32.52 34.26 39.07
CA PHE A 5 -31.81 34.81 37.92
C PHE A 5 -30.79 35.91 38.31
N GLN A 6 -31.11 36.69 39.33
CA GLN A 6 -30.16 37.69 39.87
C GLN A 6 -28.94 37.04 40.54
N ILE A 7 -29.15 35.95 41.29
CA ILE A 7 -28.04 35.20 41.89
C ILE A 7 -27.16 34.60 40.78
N TYR A 8 -27.77 33.96 39.78
CA TYR A 8 -27.03 33.42 38.66
C TYR A 8 -26.17 34.45 37.94
N LEU A 9 -26.71 35.63 37.62
CA LEU A 9 -25.96 36.70 37.00
C LEU A 9 -24.83 37.24 37.89
N ALA A 10 -25.05 37.33 39.18
CA ALA A 10 -24.03 37.75 40.14
C ALA A 10 -22.87 36.75 40.22
N ASP A 11 -23.18 35.47 40.25
CA ASP A 11 -22.17 34.41 40.28
C ASP A 11 -21.41 34.33 38.92
N LEU A 12 -22.08 34.46 37.80
CA LEU A 12 -21.44 34.53 36.50
C LEU A 12 -20.47 35.70 36.40
N LYS A 13 -20.89 36.88 36.87
CA LYS A 13 -20.03 38.07 36.92
C LYS A 13 -18.82 37.84 37.83
N ARG A 14 -19.02 37.19 38.98
CA ARG A 14 -17.96 36.90 39.94
C ARG A 14 -16.93 35.92 39.40
N ILE A 15 -17.37 34.91 38.66
CA ILE A 15 -16.49 33.96 37.94
C ILE A 15 -15.73 34.68 36.83
N SER A 16 -16.41 35.47 36.01
CA SER A 16 -15.79 36.17 34.85
C SER A 16 -14.80 37.29 35.26
N THR A 17 -14.85 37.76 36.49
CA THR A 17 -13.87 38.73 37.02
C THR A 17 -12.69 38.07 37.76
N ASN A 18 -12.76 36.78 38.02
CA ASN A 18 -11.70 36.04 38.71
C ASN A 18 -10.83 35.32 37.67
N VAL A 19 -9.62 35.82 37.45
CA VAL A 19 -8.68 35.27 36.45
C VAL A 19 -8.36 33.78 36.72
N VAL A 20 -8.21 33.39 38.00
CA VAL A 20 -7.91 32.01 38.39
C VAL A 20 -9.08 31.08 38.03
N ALA A 21 -10.33 31.51 38.29
CA ALA A 21 -11.51 30.74 37.95
C ALA A 21 -11.63 30.54 36.41
N ILE A 22 -11.35 31.60 35.64
CA ILE A 22 -11.36 31.53 34.17
C ILE A 22 -10.31 30.52 33.68
N VAL A 23 -9.08 30.58 34.19
CA VAL A 23 -8.01 29.68 33.78
C VAL A 23 -8.36 28.21 34.08
N ILE A 24 -8.94 27.95 35.28
CA ILE A 24 -9.35 26.60 35.67
C ILE A 24 -10.48 26.09 34.74
N ILE A 25 -11.51 26.91 34.48
CA ILE A 25 -12.65 26.53 33.61
C ILE A 25 -12.17 26.31 32.20
N MET A 26 -11.32 27.18 31.65
CA MET A 26 -10.74 27.01 30.32
C MET A 26 -9.86 25.75 30.24
N GLY A 27 -9.01 25.50 31.28
CA GLY A 27 -8.21 24.31 31.32
C GLY A 27 -9.06 23.03 31.35
N LEU A 28 -10.11 23.02 32.17
CA LEU A 28 -11.01 21.87 32.29
C LEU A 28 -11.82 21.60 31.02
N GLY A 29 -12.13 22.63 30.23
CA GLY A 29 -12.85 22.50 28.95
C GLY A 29 -11.94 22.22 27.78
N ILE A 30 -10.83 22.95 27.67
CA ILE A 30 -9.95 22.89 26.50
C ILE A 30 -9.12 21.60 26.49
N ILE A 31 -8.56 21.18 27.63
CA ILE A 31 -7.67 20.01 27.67
C ILE A 31 -8.38 18.72 27.27
N PRO A 32 -9.58 18.38 27.80
CA PRO A 32 -10.31 17.20 27.33
C PRO A 32 -10.75 17.30 25.85
N ALA A 33 -11.14 18.51 25.41
CA ALA A 33 -11.52 18.73 24.02
C ALA A 33 -10.35 18.53 23.06
N LEU A 34 -9.16 19.05 23.39
CA LEU A 34 -7.94 18.82 22.62
C LEU A 34 -7.55 17.34 22.63
N TYR A 35 -7.62 16.68 23.78
CA TYR A 35 -7.33 15.25 23.87
C TYR A 35 -8.28 14.43 23.00
N ALA A 36 -9.59 14.71 23.05
CA ALA A 36 -10.58 14.07 22.19
C ALA A 36 -10.29 14.34 20.71
N TRP A 37 -9.98 15.59 20.35
CA TRP A 37 -9.63 15.99 19.00
C TRP A 37 -8.41 15.22 18.47
N PHE A 38 -7.31 15.18 19.21
CA PHE A 38 -6.11 14.45 18.82
C PHE A 38 -6.37 12.95 18.70
N ASN A 39 -7.15 12.36 19.62
CA ASN A 39 -7.51 10.94 19.52
C ASN A 39 -8.38 10.65 18.27
N ILE A 40 -9.35 11.50 17.99
CA ILE A 40 -10.21 11.35 16.82
C ILE A 40 -9.36 11.51 15.55
N MET A 41 -8.55 12.55 15.43
CA MET A 41 -7.68 12.78 14.27
C MET A 41 -6.71 11.63 14.05
N SER A 42 -6.07 11.15 15.12
CA SER A 42 -5.11 10.04 15.05
C SER A 42 -5.75 8.71 14.67
N ASN A 43 -7.02 8.48 14.99
CA ASN A 43 -7.73 7.23 14.73
C ASN A 43 -8.71 7.33 13.55
N TRP A 44 -8.90 8.51 12.96
CA TRP A 44 -9.86 8.73 11.90
C TRP A 44 -9.47 7.99 10.62
N ASP A 45 -8.20 8.10 10.24
CA ASP A 45 -7.66 7.38 9.09
C ASP A 45 -6.18 7.00 9.31
N PRO A 46 -5.93 6.00 10.19
CA PRO A 46 -4.57 5.56 10.48
C PRO A 46 -3.90 4.85 9.30
N TYR A 47 -4.66 4.55 8.23
CA TYR A 47 -4.22 3.89 7.01
C TYR A 47 -4.38 4.79 5.78
N GLY A 48 -4.64 6.08 5.97
CA GLY A 48 -4.73 7.09 4.91
C GLY A 48 -3.39 7.28 4.19
N GLU A 49 -3.44 7.92 3.04
CA GLU A 49 -2.25 8.16 2.20
C GLU A 49 -1.16 8.92 2.95
N GLU A 50 -1.50 9.89 3.79
CA GLU A 50 -0.52 10.63 4.61
C GLU A 50 0.22 9.74 5.62
N ALA A 51 -0.47 8.77 6.21
CA ALA A 51 0.14 7.86 7.19
C ALA A 51 0.97 6.77 6.52
N THR A 52 0.53 6.28 5.36
CA THR A 52 1.19 5.18 4.63
C THR A 52 2.30 5.65 3.71
N SER A 53 2.28 6.89 3.20
CA SER A 53 3.36 7.45 2.37
C SER A 53 4.70 7.57 3.10
N GLN A 54 4.67 7.73 4.42
CA GLN A 54 5.88 7.74 5.26
C GLN A 54 6.43 6.33 5.55
N MET A 55 5.73 5.28 5.13
CA MET A 55 6.18 3.92 5.32
C MET A 55 7.03 3.47 4.16
N HIS A 56 8.32 3.37 4.41
CA HIS A 56 9.28 2.98 3.39
C HIS A 56 9.23 1.48 3.13
N ILE A 57 9.06 1.12 1.87
CA ILE A 57 9.07 -0.26 1.37
C ILE A 57 10.07 -0.35 0.23
N ALA A 58 11.03 -1.25 0.38
CA ALA A 58 12.03 -1.49 -0.66
C ALA A 58 11.42 -2.32 -1.80
N VAL A 59 11.76 -1.99 -3.03
CA VAL A 59 11.31 -2.73 -4.21
C VAL A 59 12.49 -2.95 -5.14
N TYR A 60 12.61 -4.17 -5.63
CA TYR A 60 13.59 -4.55 -6.64
C TYR A 60 13.00 -5.55 -7.63
N SER A 61 13.36 -5.44 -8.90
CA SER A 61 12.98 -6.40 -9.94
C SER A 61 14.23 -7.11 -10.46
N GLU A 62 14.21 -8.44 -10.40
CA GLU A 62 15.20 -9.31 -11.05
C GLU A 62 14.69 -9.83 -12.41
N ASP A 63 13.48 -9.43 -12.83
CA ASP A 63 12.81 -9.94 -14.00
C ASP A 63 13.66 -9.75 -15.28
N GLU A 64 13.96 -10.85 -15.96
CA GLU A 64 14.75 -10.85 -17.20
C GLU A 64 13.89 -10.59 -18.43
N GLY A 65 12.56 -10.58 -18.24
CA GLY A 65 11.58 -10.45 -19.30
C GLY A 65 11.39 -11.73 -20.12
N MET A 66 10.42 -11.70 -21.02
CA MET A 66 10.13 -12.77 -21.97
C MET A 66 10.05 -12.23 -23.38
N SER A 67 10.55 -12.98 -24.36
CA SER A 67 10.41 -12.66 -25.78
C SER A 67 9.23 -13.43 -26.38
N VAL A 68 8.28 -12.70 -26.95
CA VAL A 68 7.14 -13.26 -27.69
C VAL A 68 7.27 -12.80 -29.15
N GLY A 69 7.76 -13.68 -30.02
CA GLY A 69 8.16 -13.31 -31.38
C GLY A 69 9.31 -12.28 -31.34
N ASP A 70 9.13 -11.15 -32.01
CA ASP A 70 10.10 -10.05 -32.07
C ASP A 70 9.95 -9.04 -30.89
N LEU A 71 8.99 -9.28 -30.02
CA LEU A 71 8.72 -8.37 -28.87
C LEU A 71 9.38 -8.90 -27.61
N LYS A 72 10.21 -8.07 -26.97
CA LYS A 72 10.69 -8.30 -25.62
C LYS A 72 9.76 -7.62 -24.63
N LEU A 73 9.15 -8.40 -23.76
CA LEU A 73 8.21 -7.96 -22.73
C LEU A 73 8.83 -8.12 -21.35
N CYS A 74 8.89 -7.05 -20.59
CA CYS A 74 9.38 -7.01 -19.21
C CYS A 74 8.24 -6.56 -18.29
N MET A 75 7.49 -7.53 -17.75
CA MET A 75 6.34 -7.24 -16.90
C MET A 75 6.77 -6.67 -15.55
N GLY A 76 7.94 -7.10 -15.03
CA GLY A 76 8.52 -6.57 -13.82
C GLY A 76 8.78 -5.06 -13.90
N ASP A 77 9.33 -4.58 -15.02
CA ASP A 77 9.55 -3.14 -15.24
C ASP A 77 8.22 -2.36 -15.28
N SER A 78 7.19 -2.96 -15.88
CA SER A 78 5.85 -2.36 -15.92
C SER A 78 5.23 -2.26 -14.52
N VAL A 79 5.42 -3.28 -13.67
CA VAL A 79 5.00 -3.25 -12.27
C VAL A 79 5.75 -2.16 -11.51
N ILE A 80 7.08 -2.08 -11.65
CA ILE A 80 7.92 -1.03 -11.03
C ILE A 80 7.44 0.35 -11.45
N LYS A 81 7.14 0.54 -12.74
CA LYS A 81 6.60 1.82 -13.23
C LYS A 81 5.26 2.16 -12.59
N GLY A 82 4.34 1.21 -12.49
CA GLY A 82 3.05 1.42 -11.83
C GLY A 82 3.18 1.73 -10.34
N LEU A 83 4.18 1.15 -9.66
CA LEU A 83 4.47 1.48 -8.27
C LEU A 83 5.09 2.88 -8.12
N LYS A 84 5.90 3.34 -9.08
CA LYS A 84 6.44 4.71 -9.10
C LYS A 84 5.37 5.79 -9.24
N GLU A 85 4.27 5.47 -9.90
CA GLU A 85 3.14 6.38 -10.08
C GLU A 85 2.17 6.39 -8.87
N ASN A 86 2.43 5.53 -7.88
CA ASN A 86 1.60 5.40 -6.69
C ASN A 86 2.24 6.07 -5.48
N ASP A 87 1.67 7.20 -5.05
CA ASP A 87 2.17 8.01 -3.92
C ASP A 87 1.59 7.56 -2.56
N ALA A 88 0.71 6.55 -2.55
CA ALA A 88 0.08 6.09 -1.30
C ALA A 88 1.03 5.39 -0.33
N ILE A 89 2.21 4.99 -0.80
CA ILE A 89 3.23 4.26 -0.03
C ILE A 89 4.61 4.84 -0.37
N GLY A 90 5.49 4.91 0.62
CA GLY A 90 6.86 5.38 0.44
C GLY A 90 7.75 4.31 -0.22
N TRP A 91 7.66 4.17 -1.53
CA TRP A 91 8.46 3.21 -2.27
C TRP A 91 9.93 3.62 -2.34
N ILE A 92 10.85 2.70 -2.05
CA ILE A 92 12.30 2.86 -2.22
C ILE A 92 12.76 1.81 -3.23
N PHE A 93 13.15 2.27 -4.41
CA PHE A 93 13.68 1.41 -5.46
C PHE A 93 15.16 1.20 -5.24
N THR A 94 15.58 -0.06 -5.20
CA THR A 94 16.97 -0.47 -4.93
C THR A 94 17.58 -1.06 -6.20
N ASP A 95 18.93 -1.10 -6.24
CA ASP A 95 19.66 -1.62 -7.38
C ASP A 95 19.97 -3.13 -7.26
N SER A 96 19.64 -3.74 -6.12
CA SER A 96 19.84 -5.17 -5.91
C SER A 96 18.88 -5.74 -4.85
N SER A 97 18.59 -7.04 -4.94
CA SER A 97 17.82 -7.78 -3.93
C SER A 97 18.51 -7.78 -2.57
N LYS A 98 19.85 -7.82 -2.55
CA LYS A 98 20.63 -7.75 -1.31
C LYS A 98 20.47 -6.41 -0.59
N GLU A 99 20.48 -5.32 -1.32
CA GLU A 99 20.28 -3.98 -0.77
C GLU A 99 18.84 -3.83 -0.24
N ALA A 100 17.84 -4.32 -0.97
CA ALA A 100 16.47 -4.33 -0.52
C ALA A 100 16.30 -5.06 0.81
N LEU A 101 16.92 -6.24 0.95
CA LEU A 101 16.91 -7.02 2.18
C LEU A 101 17.68 -6.31 3.30
N GLU A 102 18.83 -5.71 3.02
CA GLU A 102 19.61 -4.95 4.02
C GLU A 102 18.81 -3.78 4.59
N TYR A 103 18.01 -3.10 3.77
CA TYR A 103 17.12 -2.02 4.24
C TYR A 103 16.03 -2.55 5.19
N VAL A 104 15.55 -3.76 4.99
CA VAL A 104 14.62 -4.42 5.93
C VAL A 104 15.34 -4.84 7.21
N TYR A 105 16.54 -5.44 7.10
CA TYR A 105 17.34 -5.87 8.26
C TYR A 105 17.78 -4.70 9.14
N SER A 106 18.26 -3.61 8.53
CA SER A 106 18.65 -2.39 9.23
C SER A 106 17.45 -1.63 9.80
N GLY A 107 16.24 -1.96 9.31
CA GLY A 107 14.99 -1.29 9.70
C GLY A 107 14.82 0.08 9.06
N LYS A 108 15.52 0.36 7.98
CA LYS A 108 15.28 1.51 7.11
C LYS A 108 13.96 1.37 6.37
N CYS A 109 13.63 0.14 5.96
CA CYS A 109 12.35 -0.21 5.35
C CYS A 109 11.57 -1.18 6.25
N TYR A 110 10.25 -1.12 6.20
CA TYR A 110 9.36 -2.03 6.90
C TYR A 110 9.26 -3.39 6.22
N ALA A 111 9.34 -3.39 4.90
CA ALA A 111 9.25 -4.58 4.08
C ALA A 111 10.05 -4.40 2.77
N ALA A 112 10.24 -5.50 2.06
CA ALA A 112 10.77 -5.52 0.70
C ALA A 112 9.92 -6.40 -0.20
N PHE A 113 9.74 -5.96 -1.44
CA PHE A 113 9.18 -6.73 -2.53
C PHE A 113 10.26 -7.00 -3.57
N ILE A 114 10.44 -8.26 -3.91
CA ILE A 114 11.38 -8.68 -4.94
C ILE A 114 10.59 -9.41 -6.01
N VAL A 115 10.64 -8.87 -7.23
CA VAL A 115 10.09 -9.52 -8.41
C VAL A 115 11.11 -10.53 -8.91
N PRO A 116 10.79 -11.84 -8.99
CA PRO A 116 11.74 -12.87 -9.39
C PRO A 116 12.09 -12.80 -10.87
N LYS A 117 13.16 -13.50 -11.27
CA LYS A 117 13.69 -13.50 -12.63
C LYS A 117 12.71 -14.00 -13.68
N ASP A 118 11.94 -15.02 -13.31
CA ASP A 118 11.00 -15.70 -14.21
C ASP A 118 9.60 -15.06 -14.22
N PHE A 119 9.45 -13.90 -13.57
CA PHE A 119 8.13 -13.27 -13.39
C PHE A 119 7.40 -13.02 -14.71
N SER A 120 8.07 -12.47 -15.73
CA SER A 120 7.48 -12.26 -17.06
C SER A 120 7.13 -13.57 -17.74
N ALA A 121 7.98 -14.59 -17.61
CA ALA A 121 7.74 -15.91 -18.19
C ALA A 121 6.52 -16.59 -17.55
N ASP A 122 6.42 -16.54 -16.22
CA ASP A 122 5.28 -17.07 -15.47
C ASP A 122 3.99 -16.32 -15.80
N MET A 123 4.05 -14.98 -15.87
CA MET A 123 2.91 -14.13 -16.22
C MET A 123 2.34 -14.46 -17.61
N LEU A 124 3.20 -14.77 -18.57
CA LEU A 124 2.83 -15.03 -19.95
C LEU A 124 2.72 -16.54 -20.26
N SER A 125 2.86 -17.40 -19.26
CA SER A 125 2.79 -18.86 -19.40
C SER A 125 1.46 -19.37 -19.97
N PHE A 126 0.38 -18.58 -19.78
CA PHE A 126 -0.92 -18.91 -20.37
C PHE A 126 -0.87 -18.96 -21.92
N LEU A 127 0.08 -18.28 -22.56
CA LEU A 127 0.27 -18.34 -24.01
C LEU A 127 0.86 -19.69 -24.47
N SER A 128 1.57 -20.40 -23.58
CA SER A 128 2.13 -21.73 -23.87
C SER A 128 1.16 -22.88 -23.53
N GLY A 129 -0.01 -22.58 -22.96
CA GLY A 129 -1.03 -23.57 -22.60
C GLY A 129 -0.81 -24.25 -21.25
N GLU A 130 0.28 -23.95 -20.54
CA GLU A 130 0.57 -24.41 -19.19
C GLU A 130 0.67 -23.23 -18.23
N PRO A 131 -0.46 -22.71 -17.71
CA PRO A 131 -0.46 -21.52 -16.88
C PRO A 131 0.26 -21.75 -15.56
N VAL A 132 1.27 -20.94 -15.29
CA VAL A 132 1.98 -20.87 -14.00
C VAL A 132 1.55 -19.59 -13.28
N ASN A 133 1.31 -19.66 -11.99
CA ASN A 133 0.98 -18.48 -11.20
C ASN A 133 2.25 -17.68 -10.89
N PRO A 134 2.37 -16.44 -11.35
CA PRO A 134 3.51 -15.60 -11.03
C PRO A 134 3.52 -15.29 -9.52
N GLN A 135 4.71 -15.32 -8.93
CA GLN A 135 4.90 -15.05 -7.51
C GLN A 135 5.81 -13.85 -7.33
N ILE A 136 5.50 -13.02 -6.35
CA ILE A 136 6.38 -11.93 -5.90
C ILE A 136 6.84 -12.28 -4.49
N GLU A 137 8.15 -12.20 -4.25
CA GLU A 137 8.71 -12.45 -2.94
C GLU A 137 8.49 -11.23 -2.04
N TYR A 138 7.99 -11.50 -0.82
CA TYR A 138 7.74 -10.49 0.17
C TYR A 138 8.50 -10.79 1.46
N TYR A 139 9.27 -9.83 1.93
CA TYR A 139 10.05 -9.90 3.15
C TYR A 139 9.60 -8.80 4.10
N GLU A 140 9.33 -9.14 5.37
CA GLU A 140 8.95 -8.15 6.38
C GLU A 140 9.74 -8.32 7.68
N ASN A 141 9.95 -7.21 8.38
CA ASN A 141 10.54 -7.22 9.70
C ASN A 141 9.45 -7.18 10.79
N SER A 142 8.95 -8.35 11.17
CA SER A 142 7.88 -8.49 12.17
C SER A 142 8.28 -8.11 13.59
N LYS A 143 9.59 -8.03 13.90
CA LYS A 143 10.08 -7.69 15.24
C LYS A 143 9.94 -6.21 15.59
N LYS A 144 9.89 -5.34 14.59
CA LYS A 144 9.89 -3.88 14.82
C LYS A 144 8.51 -3.26 14.99
N ASN A 145 7.46 -3.85 14.43
CA ASN A 145 6.15 -3.18 14.52
C ASN A 145 4.96 -4.13 14.32
N ALA A 146 4.09 -4.22 15.35
CA ALA A 146 2.81 -4.94 15.25
C ALA A 146 1.82 -4.29 14.24
N ILE A 147 2.07 -3.05 13.83
CA ILE A 147 1.28 -2.32 12.84
C ILE A 147 1.64 -2.78 11.41
N ALA A 148 2.85 -3.32 11.21
CA ALA A 148 3.33 -3.77 9.90
C ALA A 148 2.37 -4.76 9.23
N THR A 149 1.77 -5.68 9.97
CA THR A 149 0.84 -6.69 9.43
C THR A 149 -0.42 -6.09 8.81
N LYS A 150 -0.93 -4.98 9.34
CA LYS A 150 -2.12 -4.32 8.79
C LYS A 150 -1.80 -3.52 7.53
N ILE A 151 -0.61 -2.95 7.48
CA ILE A 151 -0.11 -2.22 6.31
C ILE A 151 0.23 -3.17 5.17
N THR A 152 0.75 -4.34 5.51
CA THR A 152 1.00 -5.42 4.55
C THR A 152 -0.20 -5.69 3.65
N SER A 153 -1.41 -5.69 4.21
CA SER A 153 -2.63 -5.92 3.41
C SER A 153 -2.86 -4.82 2.36
N LYS A 154 -2.65 -3.54 2.73
CA LYS A 154 -2.81 -2.43 1.77
C LYS A 154 -1.71 -2.48 0.70
N VAL A 155 -0.47 -2.74 1.11
CA VAL A 155 0.67 -2.87 0.20
C VAL A 155 0.47 -4.03 -0.78
N LYS A 156 0.07 -5.21 -0.28
CA LYS A 156 -0.27 -6.36 -1.14
C LYS A 156 -1.34 -5.99 -2.18
N THR A 157 -2.39 -5.29 -1.76
CA THR A 157 -3.45 -4.84 -2.67
C THR A 157 -2.92 -3.88 -3.73
N THR A 158 -2.06 -2.93 -3.35
CA THR A 158 -1.46 -1.96 -4.29
C THR A 158 -0.56 -2.67 -5.30
N VAL A 159 0.31 -3.57 -4.86
CA VAL A 159 1.16 -4.38 -5.74
C VAL A 159 0.30 -5.23 -6.67
N GLN A 160 -0.75 -5.87 -6.15
CA GLN A 160 -1.68 -6.68 -6.95
C GLN A 160 -2.39 -5.85 -8.02
N GLN A 161 -2.82 -4.63 -7.69
CA GLN A 161 -3.41 -3.72 -8.67
C GLN A 161 -2.41 -3.31 -9.75
N SER A 162 -1.15 -3.01 -9.39
CA SER A 162 -0.09 -2.71 -10.35
C SER A 162 0.19 -3.88 -11.27
N VAL A 163 0.27 -5.11 -10.73
CA VAL A 163 0.44 -6.33 -11.52
C VAL A 163 -0.72 -6.52 -12.50
N ASN A 164 -1.96 -6.40 -12.01
CA ASN A 164 -3.15 -6.54 -12.86
C ASN A 164 -3.19 -5.48 -13.97
N SER A 165 -2.89 -4.23 -13.65
CA SER A 165 -2.83 -3.14 -14.64
C SER A 165 -1.75 -3.37 -15.67
N SER A 166 -0.57 -3.82 -15.25
CA SER A 166 0.53 -4.16 -16.15
C SER A 166 0.18 -5.32 -17.08
N MET A 167 -0.49 -6.35 -16.56
CA MET A 167 -0.96 -7.48 -17.36
C MET A 167 -1.97 -7.02 -18.43
N VAL A 168 -2.97 -6.25 -18.04
CA VAL A 168 -3.97 -5.73 -19.00
C VAL A 168 -3.33 -4.87 -20.06
N SER A 169 -2.42 -3.96 -19.68
CA SER A 169 -1.65 -3.13 -20.63
C SER A 169 -0.87 -3.98 -21.63
N THR A 170 -0.16 -5.00 -21.14
CA THR A 170 0.67 -5.86 -21.99
C THR A 170 -0.17 -6.72 -22.93
N ILE A 171 -1.27 -7.31 -22.43
CA ILE A 171 -2.20 -8.05 -23.29
C ILE A 171 -2.77 -7.13 -24.38
N THR A 172 -3.12 -5.90 -24.03
CA THR A 172 -3.63 -4.91 -24.99
C THR A 172 -2.56 -4.54 -26.02
N GLU A 173 -1.30 -4.39 -25.60
CA GLU A 173 -0.18 -4.12 -26.50
C GLU A 173 0.08 -5.30 -27.47
N ILE A 174 0.10 -6.53 -26.94
CA ILE A 174 0.22 -7.74 -27.75
C ILE A 174 -0.93 -7.82 -28.76
N ALA A 175 -2.18 -7.62 -28.29
CA ALA A 175 -3.36 -7.66 -29.17
C ALA A 175 -3.32 -6.57 -30.23
N SER A 176 -2.86 -5.37 -29.94
CA SER A 176 -2.77 -4.26 -30.89
C SER A 176 -1.67 -4.46 -31.94
N LYS A 177 -0.54 -5.06 -31.54
CA LYS A 177 0.58 -5.35 -32.44
C LYS A 177 0.41 -6.66 -33.24
N SER A 178 -0.37 -7.58 -32.68
CA SER A 178 -0.61 -8.91 -33.27
C SER A 178 -1.98 -9.02 -33.95
N GLY A 179 -2.54 -7.92 -34.44
CA GLY A 179 -3.90 -7.84 -35.02
C GLY A 179 -4.27 -8.91 -36.07
N GLU A 180 -3.42 -9.90 -36.35
CA GLU A 180 -3.64 -11.05 -37.21
C GLU A 180 -3.58 -12.41 -36.50
N LEU A 181 -3.15 -12.50 -35.23
CA LEU A 181 -2.87 -13.79 -34.57
C LEU A 181 -3.91 -14.26 -33.56
N ILE A 182 -4.91 -13.46 -33.20
CA ILE A 182 -5.94 -13.83 -32.21
C ILE A 182 -7.35 -13.85 -32.80
N VAL A 183 -7.48 -14.21 -34.10
CA VAL A 183 -8.77 -14.63 -34.67
C VAL A 183 -8.72 -16.14 -34.90
N GLY A 184 -8.63 -16.88 -33.85
CA GLY A 184 -8.68 -18.32 -33.81
C GLY A 184 -9.36 -18.82 -32.54
N ASP A 185 -10.66 -19.03 -32.66
CA ASP A 185 -11.52 -19.82 -31.78
C ASP A 185 -12.02 -19.14 -30.50
N GLY A 186 -13.28 -18.71 -30.59
CA GLY A 186 -14.04 -18.07 -29.53
C GLY A 186 -14.40 -18.97 -28.35
N LYS A 187 -13.47 -19.22 -27.47
CA LYS A 187 -13.73 -19.77 -26.12
C LYS A 187 -12.70 -19.24 -25.11
N SER A 188 -12.85 -17.99 -24.71
CA SER A 188 -12.06 -17.51 -23.57
C SER A 188 -12.73 -16.30 -22.90
N GLY A 189 -13.88 -16.55 -22.31
CA GLY A 189 -14.57 -15.56 -21.46
C GLY A 189 -14.34 -15.74 -19.96
N ASP A 190 -13.84 -16.89 -19.50
CA ASP A 190 -13.95 -17.27 -18.08
C ASP A 190 -12.63 -17.38 -17.29
N ASN A 191 -11.46 -17.14 -17.89
CA ASN A 191 -10.19 -17.38 -17.22
C ASN A 191 -9.46 -16.11 -16.76
N LEU A 192 -10.03 -14.92 -16.88
CA LEU A 192 -9.42 -13.65 -16.47
C LEU A 192 -9.53 -13.34 -14.97
N SER A 193 -10.15 -14.21 -14.17
CA SER A 193 -10.36 -13.97 -12.74
C SER A 193 -9.37 -14.66 -11.80
N LEU A 194 -8.30 -15.25 -12.30
CA LEU A 194 -7.39 -16.11 -11.51
C LEU A 194 -5.96 -15.61 -11.43
N ILE A 195 -5.76 -14.32 -11.14
CA ILE A 195 -4.51 -13.94 -10.51
C ILE A 195 -4.73 -14.01 -9.01
N HIS A 196 -4.71 -15.21 -8.48
CA HIS A 196 -4.45 -15.42 -7.08
C HIS A 196 -2.96 -15.14 -6.85
N ILE A 197 -2.66 -14.03 -6.17
CA ILE A 197 -1.42 -13.98 -5.40
C ILE A 197 -1.66 -14.99 -4.29
N SER A 198 -1.23 -16.24 -4.52
CA SER A 198 -1.15 -17.22 -3.44
C SER A 198 -0.30 -16.60 -2.36
N GLU A 199 -0.75 -16.66 -1.12
CA GLU A 199 0.05 -16.24 0.03
C GLU A 199 1.45 -16.78 -0.15
N PRO A 200 2.49 -15.95 -0.01
CA PRO A 200 3.85 -16.43 -0.10
C PRO A 200 4.02 -17.46 1.00
N THR A 201 4.16 -18.73 0.59
CA THR A 201 4.29 -19.89 1.48
C THR A 201 5.58 -19.84 2.31
N ARG A 202 6.33 -18.76 2.26
CA ARG A 202 7.50 -18.49 3.07
C ARG A 202 7.57 -17.02 3.49
N LEU A 203 6.77 -16.67 4.49
CA LEU A 203 7.14 -15.58 5.38
C LEU A 203 8.42 -16.02 6.13
N ARG A 204 9.60 -15.66 5.63
CA ARG A 204 10.79 -15.66 6.45
C ARG A 204 10.71 -14.43 7.35
N CYS A 205 10.10 -14.63 8.52
CA CYS A 205 10.27 -13.70 9.63
C CYS A 205 11.74 -13.72 10.04
N ILE A 206 12.36 -12.55 10.02
CA ILE A 206 13.70 -12.32 10.51
C ILE A 206 13.64 -11.70 11.89
#